data_5ed9434f258ee758c5808e41d9cff55d
#
_entry.id   5ed9434f258ee758c5808e41d9cff55d
#
_cell.length_a   1.000
_cell.length_b   1.000
_cell.length_c   1.000
_cell.angle_alpha   90.00
_cell.angle_beta   90.00
_cell.angle_gamma   90.00
#
_symmetry.space_group_name_H-M   'P 1'
#
loop_
_entity.id
_entity.type
_entity.pdbx_description
1 polymer ?
#
loop_
_entity_poly.entity_id
_entity_poly.type
_entity_poly.pdbx_seq_one_letter_code
_entity_poly.pdbx_strand_id
1 'polypeptide(L)'
;CHVNWETRPVVKEDAIFLNQELDKYANEVLLPEMKKIFSSSSIEKKVIGEIIGFDRKDKSDACELISSLTGDNSRQVVSFGTEAGLFQEIGISTVVCGPGSIEQAHKIDEFIILDELKKCLKLLDGIKEKSSLN
;
A
#
# COMPACT_ATOMS: atom_id res chain seq x y z
N CYS A 1 15.03 22.37 -13.11
CA CYS A 1 15.22 21.55 -11.90
C CYS A 1 14.34 20.32 -11.96
N HIS A 2 14.64 19.32 -11.14
CA HIS A 2 13.81 18.14 -10.95
C HIS A 2 13.29 18.14 -9.53
N VAL A 3 11.99 17.81 -9.38
CA VAL A 3 11.34 17.63 -8.08
C VAL A 3 10.72 16.24 -8.09
N ASN A 4 11.15 15.39 -7.17
CA ASN A 4 10.52 14.10 -6.93
C ASN A 4 9.64 14.23 -5.70
N TRP A 5 8.42 13.72 -5.80
CA TRP A 5 7.46 13.72 -4.71
C TRP A 5 6.65 12.43 -4.73
N GLU A 6 6.12 12.08 -3.62
CA GLU A 6 5.36 10.86 -3.43
C GLU A 6 4.16 11.15 -2.52
N THR A 7 3.04 10.53 -2.78
CA THR A 7 1.89 10.51 -1.88
C THR A 7 1.54 9.06 -1.54
N ARG A 8 1.05 8.85 -0.33
CA ARG A 8 0.60 7.54 0.15
C ARG A 8 -0.84 7.63 0.64
N PRO A 9 -1.80 7.86 -0.25
CA PRO A 9 -3.20 7.93 0.12
C PRO A 9 -3.71 6.57 0.57
N VAL A 10 -4.62 6.59 1.53
CA VAL A 10 -5.29 5.38 2.01
C VAL A 10 -6.38 4.93 1.04
N VAL A 11 -7.07 5.88 0.42
CA VAL A 11 -8.13 5.61 -0.56
C VAL A 11 -7.77 6.17 -1.93
N LYS A 12 -8.29 5.53 -2.97
CA LYS A 12 -7.99 5.86 -4.37
C LYS A 12 -8.44 7.28 -4.74
N GLU A 13 -9.55 7.71 -4.21
CA GLU A 13 -10.14 9.03 -4.46
C GLU A 13 -9.20 10.16 -4.04
N ASP A 14 -8.52 10.00 -2.90
CA ASP A 14 -7.53 10.97 -2.42
C ASP A 14 -6.32 11.08 -3.38
N ALA A 15 -5.89 9.95 -3.95
CA ALA A 15 -4.81 9.95 -4.93
C ALA A 15 -5.19 10.73 -6.19
N ILE A 16 -6.40 10.53 -6.69
CA ILE A 16 -6.94 11.24 -7.85
C ILE A 16 -7.05 12.73 -7.55
N PHE A 17 -7.65 13.08 -6.41
CA PHE A 17 -7.81 14.46 -5.98
C PHE A 17 -6.45 15.19 -5.87
N LEU A 18 -5.49 14.61 -5.17
CA LEU A 18 -4.17 15.21 -5.01
C LEU A 18 -3.45 15.41 -6.35
N ASN A 19 -3.53 14.44 -7.25
CA ASN A 19 -2.95 14.57 -8.58
C ASN A 19 -3.59 15.71 -9.39
N GLN A 20 -4.91 15.84 -9.33
CA GLN A 20 -5.64 16.91 -10.02
C GLN A 20 -5.31 18.29 -9.44
N GLU A 21 -5.25 18.43 -8.13
CA GLU A 21 -4.90 19.72 -7.49
C GLU A 21 -3.46 20.14 -7.78
N LEU A 22 -2.51 19.19 -7.81
CA LEU A 22 -1.13 19.47 -8.19
C LEU A 22 -1.02 19.91 -9.65
N ASP A 23 -1.69 19.21 -10.56
CA ASP A 23 -1.71 19.58 -11.98
C ASP A 23 -2.33 20.95 -12.19
N LYS A 24 -3.43 21.24 -11.50
CA LYS A 24 -4.09 22.55 -11.55
C LYS A 24 -3.16 23.64 -11.04
N TYR A 25 -2.57 23.47 -9.87
CA TYR A 25 -1.64 24.45 -9.31
C TYR A 25 -0.43 24.69 -10.22
N ALA A 26 0.15 23.64 -10.76
CA ALA A 26 1.29 23.74 -11.68
C ALA A 26 0.92 24.53 -12.94
N ASN A 27 -0.24 24.26 -13.55
CA ASN A 27 -0.64 24.85 -14.82
C ASN A 27 -1.30 26.23 -14.68
N GLU A 28 -2.08 26.47 -13.63
CA GLU A 28 -2.86 27.71 -13.47
C GLU A 28 -2.13 28.77 -12.64
N VAL A 29 -1.20 28.36 -11.78
CA VAL A 29 -0.47 29.29 -10.90
C VAL A 29 0.99 29.38 -11.25
N LEU A 30 1.73 28.26 -11.20
CA LEU A 30 3.18 28.30 -11.36
C LEU A 30 3.62 28.60 -12.80
N LEU A 31 3.06 27.89 -13.77
CA LEU A 31 3.47 28.04 -15.16
C LEU A 31 3.22 29.44 -15.72
N PRO A 32 2.11 30.13 -15.45
CA PRO A 32 1.93 31.52 -15.86
C PRO A 32 2.96 32.47 -15.26
N GLU A 33 3.30 32.33 -13.99
CA GLU A 33 4.32 33.15 -13.34
C GLU A 33 5.71 32.90 -13.94
N MET A 34 6.07 31.65 -14.21
CA MET A 34 7.33 31.30 -14.89
C MET A 34 7.41 31.90 -16.28
N LYS A 35 6.30 31.89 -17.05
CA LYS A 35 6.25 32.42 -18.41
C LYS A 35 6.36 33.95 -18.48
N LYS A 36 6.04 34.67 -17.40
CA LYS A 36 6.30 36.13 -17.32
C LYS A 36 7.80 36.45 -17.33
N ILE A 37 8.62 35.54 -16.78
CA ILE A 37 10.08 35.68 -16.72
C ILE A 37 10.72 35.11 -17.98
N PHE A 38 10.27 33.91 -18.38
CA PHE A 38 10.81 33.24 -19.57
C PHE A 38 9.65 32.54 -20.32
N SER A 39 9.32 33.06 -21.49
CA SER A 39 8.14 32.67 -22.27
C SER A 39 8.09 31.20 -22.69
N SER A 40 9.27 30.58 -22.84
CA SER A 40 9.40 29.15 -23.18
C SER A 40 9.41 28.22 -21.98
N SER A 41 9.08 28.70 -20.76
CA SER A 41 8.99 27.85 -19.58
C SER A 41 7.94 26.76 -19.74
N SER A 42 8.26 25.60 -19.26
CA SER A 42 7.35 24.44 -19.20
C SER A 42 7.45 23.71 -17.86
N ILE A 43 6.39 23.05 -17.48
CA ILE A 43 6.36 22.08 -16.38
C ILE A 43 5.94 20.75 -16.99
N GLU A 44 6.75 19.74 -16.79
CA GLU A 44 6.48 18.39 -17.26
C GLU A 44 6.35 17.47 -16.04
N LYS A 45 5.25 16.72 -15.95
CA LYS A 45 5.02 15.72 -14.93
C LYS A 45 5.18 14.32 -15.52
N LYS A 46 5.98 13.50 -14.86
CA LYS A 46 6.16 12.10 -15.20
C LYS A 46 5.80 11.23 -14.00
N VAL A 47 4.82 10.36 -14.16
CA VAL A 47 4.53 9.33 -13.17
C VAL A 47 5.61 8.26 -13.26
N ILE A 48 6.31 8.03 -12.15
CA ILE A 48 7.41 7.05 -12.04
C ILE A 48 6.86 5.70 -11.61
N GLY A 49 5.85 5.72 -10.74
CA GLY A 49 5.18 4.52 -10.24
C GLY A 49 3.86 4.88 -9.58
N GLU A 50 2.93 3.96 -9.64
CA GLU A 50 1.63 4.06 -8.98
C GLU A 50 1.31 2.72 -8.33
N ILE A 51 0.97 2.74 -7.06
CA ILE A 51 0.54 1.57 -6.30
C ILE A 51 -0.85 1.86 -5.76
N ILE A 52 -1.78 0.99 -6.09
CA ILE A 52 -3.17 1.10 -5.62
C ILE A 52 -3.22 0.82 -4.13
N GLY A 53 -3.92 1.68 -3.38
CA GLY A 53 -4.17 1.48 -1.97
C GLY A 53 -4.93 0.18 -1.71
N PHE A 54 -4.70 -0.39 -0.54
CA PHE A 54 -5.37 -1.59 -0.08
C PHE A 54 -6.45 -1.22 0.93
N ASP A 55 -7.72 -1.28 0.49
CA ASP A 55 -8.86 -0.91 1.31
C ASP A 55 -9.26 -2.02 2.28
N ARG A 56 -9.57 -1.62 3.51
CA ARG A 56 -10.18 -2.52 4.48
C ARG A 56 -11.60 -2.88 4.04
N LYS A 57 -11.86 -4.18 3.84
CA LYS A 57 -13.22 -4.71 3.66
C LYS A 57 -13.72 -5.31 4.97
N ASP A 58 -14.97 -5.03 5.32
CA ASP A 58 -15.59 -5.56 6.56
C ASP A 58 -15.75 -7.07 6.52
N LYS A 59 -16.01 -7.63 5.34
CA LYS A 59 -16.06 -9.07 5.10
C LYS A 59 -14.97 -9.46 4.11
N SER A 60 -14.12 -10.40 4.52
CA SER A 60 -13.02 -10.92 3.71
C SER A 60 -12.76 -12.37 4.11
N ASP A 61 -13.00 -13.29 3.17
CA ASP A 61 -12.75 -14.72 3.37
C ASP A 61 -11.29 -14.98 3.75
N ALA A 62 -10.37 -14.22 3.17
CA ALA A 62 -8.95 -14.31 3.52
C ALA A 62 -8.70 -13.91 4.98
N CYS A 63 -9.34 -12.83 5.47
CA CYS A 63 -9.23 -12.43 6.87
C CYS A 63 -9.82 -13.50 7.81
N GLU A 64 -10.98 -14.07 7.46
CA GLU A 64 -11.62 -15.11 8.26
C GLU A 64 -10.76 -16.37 8.33
N LEU A 65 -10.17 -16.76 7.20
CA LEU A 65 -9.25 -17.89 7.14
C LEU A 65 -8.04 -17.67 8.06
N ILE A 66 -7.36 -16.54 7.93
CA ILE A 66 -6.18 -16.22 8.74
C ILE A 66 -6.54 -16.13 10.22
N SER A 67 -7.63 -15.45 10.58
CA SER A 67 -8.11 -15.38 11.97
C SER A 67 -8.41 -16.77 12.55
N SER A 68 -8.99 -17.67 11.76
CA SER A 68 -9.29 -19.04 12.20
C SER A 68 -8.04 -19.89 12.47
N LEU A 69 -6.93 -19.59 11.77
CA LEU A 69 -5.67 -20.32 11.89
C LEU A 69 -4.75 -19.74 12.97
N THR A 70 -4.79 -18.43 13.15
CA THR A 70 -3.93 -17.73 14.11
C THR A 70 -4.57 -17.53 15.48
N GLY A 71 -5.90 -17.51 15.54
CA GLY A 71 -6.66 -17.08 16.72
C GLY A 71 -6.66 -15.56 16.91
N ASP A 72 -6.02 -14.80 16.04
CA ASP A 72 -5.95 -13.34 16.10
C ASP A 72 -7.07 -12.72 15.24
N ASN A 73 -7.91 -11.92 15.87
CA ASN A 73 -8.98 -11.17 15.23
C ASN A 73 -8.65 -9.68 15.11
N SER A 74 -7.43 -9.26 15.48
CA SER A 74 -7.00 -7.88 15.30
C SER A 74 -6.91 -7.55 13.82
N ARG A 75 -7.34 -6.34 13.46
CA ARG A 75 -7.26 -5.82 12.10
C ARG A 75 -6.63 -4.45 12.16
N GLN A 76 -5.43 -4.34 11.66
CA GLN A 76 -4.68 -3.10 11.64
C GLN A 76 -4.60 -2.55 10.22
N VAL A 77 -4.53 -1.23 10.11
CA VAL A 77 -4.20 -0.53 8.87
C VAL A 77 -2.76 -0.05 9.01
N VAL A 78 -1.98 -0.27 7.97
CA VAL A 78 -0.57 0.10 7.93
C VAL A 78 -0.29 0.99 6.72
N SER A 79 0.69 1.88 6.84
CA SER A 79 1.01 2.89 5.83
C SER A 79 2.15 2.47 4.89
N PHE A 80 2.36 1.17 4.67
CA PHE A 80 3.33 0.70 3.68
C PHE A 80 2.67 0.27 2.37
N GLY A 81 3.44 0.35 1.27
CA GLY A 81 2.99 -0.13 -0.05
C GLY A 81 3.00 -1.65 -0.13
N THR A 82 1.98 -2.23 -0.76
CA THR A 82 1.85 -3.66 -1.01
C THR A 82 1.06 -3.90 -2.30
N GLU A 83 1.32 -5.01 -2.97
CA GLU A 83 0.54 -5.46 -4.13
C GLU A 83 -0.87 -5.96 -3.76
N ALA A 84 -1.22 -6.04 -2.48
CA ALA A 84 -2.52 -6.52 -2.02
C ALA A 84 -3.70 -5.74 -2.63
N GLY A 85 -3.54 -4.44 -2.88
CA GLY A 85 -4.53 -3.62 -3.57
C GLY A 85 -4.83 -4.09 -4.99
N LEU A 86 -3.83 -4.56 -5.74
CA LEU A 86 -3.99 -5.09 -7.09
C LEU A 86 -4.84 -6.38 -7.10
N PHE A 87 -4.59 -7.29 -6.17
CA PHE A 87 -5.40 -8.50 -6.03
C PHE A 87 -6.84 -8.17 -5.62
N GLN A 88 -7.02 -7.19 -4.75
CA GLN A 88 -8.34 -6.75 -4.33
C GLN A 88 -9.12 -6.10 -5.48
N GLU A 89 -8.48 -5.34 -6.36
CA GLU A 89 -9.11 -4.67 -7.51
C GLU A 89 -9.68 -5.69 -8.51
N ILE A 90 -9.01 -6.83 -8.70
CA ILE A 90 -9.52 -7.92 -9.53
C ILE A 90 -10.49 -8.87 -8.79
N GLY A 91 -10.93 -8.50 -7.59
CA GLY A 91 -11.95 -9.23 -6.84
C GLY A 91 -11.45 -10.38 -5.98
N ILE A 92 -10.14 -10.53 -5.82
CA ILE A 92 -9.56 -11.55 -4.96
C ILE A 92 -9.64 -11.09 -3.50
N SER A 93 -10.21 -11.94 -2.63
CA SER A 93 -10.20 -11.71 -1.19
C SER A 93 -8.75 -11.76 -0.68
N THR A 94 -8.29 -10.67 -0.12
CA THR A 94 -6.86 -10.48 0.17
C THR A 94 -6.66 -9.99 1.60
N VAL A 95 -5.59 -10.44 2.23
CA VAL A 95 -5.11 -9.97 3.53
C VAL A 95 -3.59 -9.98 3.54
N VAL A 96 -2.98 -8.99 4.17
CA VAL A 96 -1.54 -8.97 4.42
C VAL A 96 -1.29 -9.57 5.80
N CYS A 97 -0.52 -10.63 5.84
CA CYS A 97 -0.14 -11.29 7.07
C CYS A 97 1.28 -11.85 6.94
N GLY A 98 2.09 -11.66 7.95
CA GLY A 98 3.46 -12.14 7.97
C GLY A 98 4.02 -12.16 9.39
N PRO A 99 5.21 -12.76 9.58
CA PRO A 99 5.87 -12.82 10.87
C PRO A 99 6.51 -11.48 11.24
N GLY A 100 6.68 -11.23 12.53
CA GLY A 100 7.37 -10.07 13.06
C GLY A 100 6.44 -8.92 13.42
N SER A 101 7.03 -7.76 13.70
CA SER A 101 6.33 -6.54 14.08
C SER A 101 6.66 -5.41 13.11
N ILE A 102 5.65 -4.71 12.64
CA ILE A 102 5.82 -3.51 11.80
C ILE A 102 6.67 -2.43 12.51
N GLU A 103 6.73 -2.44 13.82
CA GLU A 103 7.58 -1.51 14.57
C GLU A 103 9.08 -1.70 14.35
N GLN A 104 9.49 -2.85 13.80
CA GLN A 104 10.89 -3.12 13.45
C GLN A 104 11.24 -2.67 12.04
N ALA A 105 10.24 -2.44 11.19
CA ALA A 105 10.46 -2.08 9.79
C ALA A 105 11.27 -0.79 9.65
N HIS A 106 12.27 -0.82 8.75
CA HIS A 106 13.16 0.30 8.44
C HIS A 106 14.01 0.82 9.62
N LYS A 107 14.18 0.02 10.69
CA LYS A 107 15.10 0.34 11.77
C LYS A 107 16.52 -0.17 11.47
N ILE A 108 17.49 0.50 12.06
CA ILE A 108 18.86 -0.01 12.12
C ILE A 108 18.83 -1.32 12.91
N ASP A 109 19.49 -2.36 12.40
CA ASP A 109 19.50 -3.71 13.00
C ASP A 109 18.09 -4.32 13.10
N GLU A 110 17.25 -4.11 12.09
CA GLU A 110 15.94 -4.77 11.96
C GLU A 110 16.06 -6.28 12.21
N PHE A 111 15.22 -6.81 13.06
CA PHE A 111 15.26 -8.21 13.48
C PHE A 111 13.87 -8.85 13.48
N ILE A 112 13.87 -10.17 13.45
CA ILE A 112 12.69 -10.97 13.67
C ILE A 112 12.97 -12.01 14.77
N ILE A 113 11.98 -12.21 15.64
CA ILE A 113 12.05 -13.22 16.68
C ILE A 113 11.81 -14.59 16.08
N LEU A 114 12.64 -15.59 16.43
CA LEU A 114 12.53 -16.95 15.87
C LEU A 114 11.16 -17.60 16.09
N ASP A 115 10.48 -17.29 17.20
CA ASP A 115 9.16 -17.82 17.47
C ASP A 115 8.09 -17.26 16.51
N GLU A 116 8.26 -16.03 16.00
CA GLU A 116 7.40 -15.48 14.96
C GLU A 116 7.57 -16.25 13.64
N LEU A 117 8.78 -16.64 13.28
CA LEU A 117 9.03 -17.50 12.12
C LEU A 117 8.35 -18.88 12.28
N LYS A 118 8.44 -19.48 13.47
CA LYS A 118 7.76 -20.76 13.76
C LYS A 118 6.25 -20.64 13.66
N LYS A 119 5.66 -19.56 14.19
CA LYS A 119 4.22 -19.28 14.04
C LYS A 119 3.82 -19.13 12.59
N CYS A 120 4.63 -18.42 11.79
CA CYS A 120 4.39 -18.27 10.36
C CYS A 120 4.41 -19.61 9.62
N LEU A 121 5.39 -20.48 9.88
CA LEU A 121 5.44 -21.83 9.30
C LEU A 121 4.19 -22.64 9.66
N LYS A 122 3.78 -22.61 10.92
CA LYS A 122 2.55 -23.29 11.35
C LYS A 122 1.30 -22.73 10.63
N LEU A 123 1.22 -21.43 10.42
CA LEU A 123 0.16 -20.80 9.64
C LEU A 123 0.14 -21.31 8.20
N LEU A 124 1.31 -21.37 7.53
CA LEU A 124 1.43 -21.87 6.16
C LEU A 124 1.03 -23.35 6.04
N ASP A 125 1.40 -24.18 7.01
CA ASP A 125 0.96 -25.57 7.07
C ASP A 125 -0.57 -25.66 7.19
N GLY A 126 -1.19 -24.85 8.07
CA GLY A 126 -2.63 -24.80 8.22
C GLY A 126 -3.38 -24.33 6.96
N ILE A 127 -2.81 -23.36 6.22
CA ILE A 127 -3.36 -22.93 4.92
C ILE A 127 -3.30 -24.09 3.91
N LYS A 128 -2.15 -24.78 3.83
CA LYS A 128 -1.95 -25.93 2.94
C LYS A 128 -2.96 -27.03 3.23
N GLU A 129 -3.16 -27.39 4.49
CA GLU A 129 -4.12 -28.41 4.90
C GLU A 129 -5.54 -28.03 4.47
N LYS A 130 -5.99 -26.81 4.74
CA LYS A 130 -7.32 -26.35 4.34
C LYS A 130 -7.51 -26.29 2.81
N SER A 131 -6.46 -25.93 2.06
CA SER A 131 -6.52 -25.92 0.60
C SER A 131 -6.51 -27.30 -0.03
N SER A 132 -6.03 -28.33 0.66
CA SER A 132 -6.01 -29.71 0.18
C SER A 132 -7.32 -30.46 0.41
N LEU A 133 -8.25 -29.89 1.19
CA LEU A 133 -9.54 -30.47 1.51
C LEU A 133 -10.68 -30.03 0.56
N ASN A 134 -10.38 -29.12 -0.38
CA ASN A 134 -11.25 -28.65 -1.46
C ASN A 134 -10.77 -29.20 -2.81
#